data_c033c5f54e18015240c4a88f977711da
#
_entry.id   c033c5f54e18015240c4a88f977711da
#
_cell.length_a   1.000
_cell.length_b   1.000
_cell.length_c   1.000
_cell.angle_alpha   90.00
_cell.angle_beta   90.00
_cell.angle_gamma   90.00
#
_symmetry.space_group_name_H-M   'P 1'
#
loop_
_entity.id
_entity.type
_entity.pdbx_description
1 polymer ?
#
loop_
_entity_poly.entity_id
_entity_poly.type
_entity_poly.pdbx_seq_one_letter_code
_entity_poly.pdbx_strand_id
1 'polypeptide(L)'
;TQFGGKVVKNSSGYDLKNLIIGSEGTLGFITKAILKLLPLPKKVISLLIPFPTLEQAIDTVPVIIKSKTIPTAVEFMQREVIEDAEEYLGKAFPDKQSDAYLLLKFDGNSVEEIEEAYAKVAKLCLEQGALDVLISDTEEREESIWKARGAFLEAIKGSTTYMDEVDMVVPRNCVNDMVVYLHNLQKEK
;
A
#
# COMPACT_ATOMS: atom_id res chain seq x y z
N THR A 1 34.13 0.32 5.32
CA THR A 1 33.79 -0.93 5.97
C THR A 1 32.65 -1.59 5.22
N GLN A 2 32.60 -2.90 5.17
CA GLN A 2 31.53 -3.68 4.57
C GLN A 2 30.88 -4.55 5.66
N PHE A 3 29.54 -4.52 5.71
CA PHE A 3 28.73 -5.35 6.60
C PHE A 3 27.88 -6.32 5.77
N GLY A 4 27.69 -7.55 6.28
CA GLY A 4 26.95 -8.60 5.58
C GLY A 4 27.71 -9.18 4.39
N GLY A 5 27.00 -9.80 3.46
CA GLY A 5 27.57 -10.47 2.29
C GLY A 5 26.51 -11.11 1.39
N LYS A 6 26.97 -11.86 0.38
CA LYS A 6 26.11 -12.53 -0.62
C LYS A 6 25.68 -13.94 -0.22
N VAL A 7 25.99 -14.37 1.00
CA VAL A 7 25.66 -15.72 1.47
C VAL A 7 24.18 -15.82 1.83
N VAL A 8 23.61 -16.99 1.60
CA VAL A 8 22.17 -17.24 1.86
C VAL A 8 21.86 -17.22 3.35
N LYS A 9 22.80 -17.72 4.18
CA LYS A 9 22.65 -17.78 5.63
C LYS A 9 23.93 -17.29 6.30
N ASN A 10 23.79 -16.39 7.27
CA ASN A 10 24.86 -15.98 8.15
C ASN A 10 24.30 -15.79 9.56
N SER A 11 24.68 -16.68 10.47
CA SER A 11 24.26 -16.67 11.88
C SER A 11 25.42 -16.39 12.84
N SER A 12 26.61 -16.02 12.32
CA SER A 12 27.81 -15.78 13.11
C SER A 12 28.02 -14.27 13.31
N GLY A 13 28.22 -13.86 14.56
CA GLY A 13 28.52 -12.49 14.95
C GLY A 13 27.23 -11.60 15.00
N TYR A 14 27.46 -10.30 15.23
CA TYR A 14 26.41 -9.31 15.29
C TYR A 14 25.95 -8.88 13.90
N ASP A 15 24.66 -8.62 13.75
CA ASP A 15 24.09 -8.07 12.51
C ASP A 15 24.23 -6.54 12.48
N LEU A 16 25.45 -6.07 12.24
CA LEU A 16 25.75 -4.63 12.14
C LEU A 16 25.10 -3.96 10.92
N LYS A 17 24.70 -4.74 9.92
CA LYS A 17 23.95 -4.25 8.76
C LYS A 17 22.60 -3.66 9.21
N ASN A 18 21.85 -4.37 10.05
CA ASN A 18 20.57 -3.89 10.57
C ASN A 18 20.71 -2.72 11.56
N LEU A 19 21.88 -2.53 12.15
CA LEU A 19 22.16 -1.33 12.96
C LEU A 19 22.29 -0.07 12.09
N ILE A 20 22.85 -0.20 10.89
CA ILE A 20 23.05 0.93 9.95
C ILE A 20 21.79 1.26 9.16
N ILE A 21 20.99 0.23 8.79
CA ILE A 21 19.72 0.42 8.08
C ILE A 21 18.77 1.20 9.00
N GLY A 22 18.18 2.29 8.49
CA GLY A 22 17.28 3.15 9.26
C GLY A 22 17.97 4.18 10.16
N SER A 23 19.31 4.30 10.10
CA SER A 23 20.06 5.26 10.92
C SER A 23 20.04 6.70 10.37
N GLU A 24 19.44 6.93 9.20
CA GLU A 24 19.29 8.26 8.54
C GLU A 24 20.64 9.02 8.45
N GLY A 25 21.74 8.30 8.22
CA GLY A 25 23.07 8.89 8.11
C GLY A 25 23.75 9.21 9.44
N THR A 26 23.09 9.00 10.60
CA THR A 26 23.67 9.32 11.92
C THR A 26 24.82 8.41 12.33
N LEU A 27 24.85 7.17 11.84
CA LEU A 27 25.89 6.19 12.12
C LEU A 27 26.90 6.00 10.98
N GLY A 28 26.61 6.55 9.80
CA GLY A 28 27.50 6.47 8.64
C GLY A 28 26.78 6.69 7.33
N PHE A 29 27.56 6.88 6.25
CA PHE A 29 27.02 7.03 4.90
C PHE A 29 27.08 5.69 4.16
N ILE A 30 25.95 5.27 3.57
CA ILE A 30 25.85 4.07 2.74
C ILE A 30 26.21 4.45 1.31
N THR A 31 27.35 3.95 0.81
CA THR A 31 27.85 4.23 -0.54
C THR A 31 27.57 3.09 -1.53
N LYS A 32 27.29 1.89 -1.04
CA LYS A 32 26.99 0.72 -1.86
C LYS A 32 26.08 -0.24 -1.09
N ALA A 33 25.07 -0.78 -1.74
CA ALA A 33 24.22 -1.84 -1.22
C ALA A 33 24.20 -3.06 -2.15
N ILE A 34 24.11 -4.25 -1.56
CA ILE A 34 23.87 -5.51 -2.26
C ILE A 34 22.43 -5.91 -1.95
N LEU A 35 21.58 -5.91 -2.96
CA LEU A 35 20.16 -6.22 -2.85
C LEU A 35 19.88 -7.66 -3.27
N LYS A 36 19.02 -8.34 -2.53
CA LYS A 36 18.46 -9.62 -2.95
C LYS A 36 17.33 -9.35 -3.94
N LEU A 37 17.43 -9.93 -5.12
CA LEU A 37 16.41 -9.85 -6.14
C LEU A 37 15.40 -11.00 -5.99
N LEU A 38 14.16 -10.72 -6.34
CA LEU A 38 13.10 -11.72 -6.52
C LEU A 38 12.88 -11.95 -8.02
N PRO A 39 12.47 -13.16 -8.44
CA PRO A 39 12.02 -13.38 -9.81
C PRO A 39 10.87 -12.43 -10.16
N LEU A 40 10.91 -11.84 -11.34
CA LEU A 40 9.82 -11.00 -11.82
C LEU A 40 8.58 -11.87 -12.05
N PRO A 41 7.43 -11.52 -11.46
CA PRO A 41 6.20 -12.26 -11.68
C PRO A 41 5.75 -12.12 -13.14
N LYS A 42 5.13 -13.16 -13.69
CA LYS A 42 4.65 -13.17 -15.08
C LYS A 42 3.34 -12.40 -15.23
N LYS A 43 2.56 -12.32 -14.17
CA LYS A 43 1.26 -11.67 -14.18
C LYS A 43 1.09 -10.85 -12.90
N VAL A 44 0.47 -9.71 -13.06
CA VAL A 44 0.06 -8.81 -11.97
C VAL A 44 -1.39 -8.43 -12.20
N ILE A 45 -2.19 -8.41 -11.14
CA ILE A 45 -3.58 -7.95 -11.14
C ILE A 45 -3.79 -7.11 -9.89
N SER A 46 -4.44 -5.95 -10.03
CA SER A 46 -4.85 -5.14 -8.91
C SER A 46 -6.36 -5.06 -8.80
N LEU A 47 -6.83 -4.96 -7.56
CA LEU A 47 -8.22 -4.70 -7.22
C LEU A 47 -8.32 -3.32 -6.59
N LEU A 48 -9.19 -2.47 -7.11
CA LEU A 48 -9.64 -1.25 -6.46
C LEU A 48 -11.00 -1.53 -5.83
N ILE A 49 -11.08 -1.44 -4.52
CA ILE A 49 -12.24 -1.88 -3.75
C ILE A 49 -12.80 -0.69 -2.97
N PRO A 50 -13.91 -0.10 -3.41
CA PRO A 50 -14.55 1.02 -2.74
C PRO A 50 -15.29 0.57 -1.47
N PHE A 51 -15.19 1.41 -0.42
CA PHE A 51 -15.87 1.23 0.86
C PHE A 51 -16.68 2.46 1.25
N PRO A 52 -17.77 2.30 2.01
CA PRO A 52 -18.56 3.43 2.52
C PRO A 52 -17.77 4.32 3.47
N THR A 53 -16.85 3.75 4.26
CA THR A 53 -16.03 4.49 5.24
C THR A 53 -14.60 3.99 5.28
N LEU A 54 -13.67 4.84 5.75
CA LEU A 54 -12.27 4.49 5.91
C LEU A 54 -12.08 3.41 6.98
N GLU A 55 -12.84 3.47 8.07
CA GLU A 55 -12.78 2.50 9.15
C GLU A 55 -13.10 1.08 8.64
N GLN A 56 -14.15 0.93 7.82
CA GLN A 56 -14.51 -0.37 7.24
C GLN A 56 -13.41 -0.90 6.31
N ALA A 57 -12.80 -0.02 5.50
CA ALA A 57 -11.68 -0.39 4.64
C ALA A 57 -10.50 -0.92 5.47
N ILE A 58 -10.10 -0.19 6.52
CA ILE A 58 -8.98 -0.55 7.41
C ILE A 58 -9.29 -1.85 8.17
N ASP A 59 -10.49 -2.00 8.73
CA ASP A 59 -10.88 -3.18 9.51
C ASP A 59 -10.97 -4.45 8.65
N THR A 60 -11.13 -4.30 7.34
CA THR A 60 -11.11 -5.42 6.38
C THR A 60 -9.70 -5.99 6.21
N VAL A 61 -8.63 -5.20 6.37
CA VAL A 61 -7.25 -5.64 6.14
C VAL A 61 -6.84 -6.83 7.05
N PRO A 62 -7.07 -6.81 8.38
CA PRO A 62 -6.79 -7.96 9.22
C PRO A 62 -7.58 -9.23 8.82
N VAL A 63 -8.78 -9.08 8.27
CA VAL A 63 -9.61 -10.20 7.81
C VAL A 63 -9.00 -10.82 6.55
N ILE A 64 -8.53 -10.00 5.61
CA ILE A 64 -7.79 -10.46 4.43
C ILE A 64 -6.56 -11.26 4.86
N ILE A 65 -5.74 -10.73 5.76
CA ILE A 65 -4.52 -11.40 6.22
C ILE A 65 -4.83 -12.74 6.90
N LYS A 66 -5.87 -12.80 7.74
CA LYS A 66 -6.32 -14.05 8.41
C LYS A 66 -6.84 -15.09 7.42
N SER A 67 -7.28 -14.71 6.25
CA SER A 67 -7.77 -15.64 5.21
C SER A 67 -6.67 -16.53 4.62
N LYS A 68 -5.39 -16.24 4.94
CA LYS A 68 -4.19 -16.89 4.39
C LYS A 68 -3.97 -16.65 2.90
N THR A 69 -4.77 -15.80 2.29
CA THR A 69 -4.55 -15.31 0.91
C THR A 69 -4.09 -13.87 1.01
N ILE A 70 -2.77 -13.68 1.04
CA ILE A 70 -2.16 -12.38 1.32
C ILE A 70 -1.81 -11.70 -0.01
N PRO A 71 -2.39 -10.52 -0.31
CA PRO A 71 -1.96 -9.72 -1.46
C PRO A 71 -0.50 -9.30 -1.34
N THR A 72 0.16 -9.08 -2.46
CA THR A 72 1.54 -8.57 -2.53
C THR A 72 1.66 -7.14 -2.02
N ALA A 73 0.61 -6.34 -2.23
CA ALA A 73 0.48 -5.01 -1.63
C ALA A 73 -0.96 -4.78 -1.16
N VAL A 74 -1.10 -4.01 -0.09
CA VAL A 74 -2.36 -3.54 0.47
C VAL A 74 -2.20 -2.07 0.82
N GLU A 75 -2.92 -1.22 0.11
CA GLU A 75 -2.95 0.24 0.33
C GLU A 75 -4.37 0.64 0.67
N PHE A 76 -4.57 1.55 1.60
CA PHE A 76 -5.84 2.22 1.78
C PHE A 76 -5.72 3.69 1.36
N MET A 77 -6.79 4.25 0.83
CA MET A 77 -6.83 5.60 0.28
C MET A 77 -8.15 6.25 0.67
N GLN A 78 -8.10 7.54 1.02
CA GLN A 78 -9.27 8.36 1.25
C GLN A 78 -9.70 9.07 -0.03
N ARG A 79 -10.97 9.42 -0.13
CA ARG A 79 -11.54 10.10 -1.29
C ARG A 79 -10.84 11.43 -1.58
N GLU A 80 -10.58 12.22 -0.57
CA GLU A 80 -9.94 13.54 -0.70
C GLU A 80 -8.60 13.46 -1.43
N VAL A 81 -7.75 12.47 -1.08
CA VAL A 81 -6.45 12.27 -1.73
C VAL A 81 -6.59 11.82 -3.18
N ILE A 82 -7.65 11.05 -3.47
CA ILE A 82 -7.96 10.64 -4.84
C ILE A 82 -8.43 11.83 -5.68
N GLU A 83 -9.22 12.74 -5.13
CA GLU A 83 -9.66 13.97 -5.81
C GLU A 83 -8.49 14.87 -6.18
N ASP A 84 -7.54 15.08 -5.27
CA ASP A 84 -6.30 15.79 -5.57
C ASP A 84 -5.51 15.13 -6.71
N ALA A 85 -5.44 13.79 -6.72
CA ALA A 85 -4.75 13.05 -7.77
C ALA A 85 -5.51 13.10 -9.11
N GLU A 86 -6.83 13.07 -9.11
CA GLU A 86 -7.68 13.24 -10.31
C GLU A 86 -7.43 14.61 -10.97
N GLU A 87 -7.39 15.68 -10.17
CA GLU A 87 -7.10 17.02 -10.64
C GLU A 87 -5.67 17.14 -11.19
N TYR A 88 -4.70 16.64 -10.43
CA TYR A 88 -3.28 16.68 -10.81
C TYR A 88 -2.97 15.92 -12.11
N LEU A 89 -3.58 14.75 -12.29
CA LEU A 89 -3.34 13.90 -13.46
C LEU A 89 -4.27 14.17 -14.64
N GLY A 90 -5.36 14.92 -14.43
CA GLY A 90 -6.42 15.11 -15.42
C GLY A 90 -7.14 13.82 -15.78
N LYS A 91 -7.21 12.84 -14.85
CA LYS A 91 -7.84 11.53 -15.04
C LYS A 91 -8.74 11.22 -13.85
N ALA A 92 -9.94 10.72 -14.14
CA ALA A 92 -10.90 10.31 -13.11
C ALA A 92 -10.72 8.85 -12.70
N PHE A 93 -10.88 8.57 -11.40
CA PHE A 93 -11.05 7.23 -10.89
C PHE A 93 -12.41 6.65 -11.31
N PRO A 94 -12.51 5.31 -11.42
CA PRO A 94 -13.74 4.67 -11.88
C PRO A 94 -14.93 4.83 -10.91
N ASP A 95 -14.68 4.96 -9.62
CA ASP A 95 -15.67 5.24 -8.59
C ASP A 95 -15.51 6.67 -8.05
N LYS A 96 -16.64 7.38 -7.81
CA LYS A 96 -16.66 8.77 -7.36
C LYS A 96 -17.54 9.01 -6.12
N GLN A 97 -18.10 7.96 -5.53
CA GLN A 97 -19.09 8.08 -4.46
C GLN A 97 -18.62 7.52 -3.13
N SER A 98 -17.55 6.74 -3.14
CA SER A 98 -17.05 6.08 -1.94
C SER A 98 -16.06 6.96 -1.19
N ASP A 99 -16.10 6.91 0.15
CA ASP A 99 -15.24 7.72 1.01
C ASP A 99 -13.83 7.13 1.14
N ALA A 100 -13.70 5.83 0.93
CA ALA A 100 -12.42 5.15 1.06
C ALA A 100 -12.28 3.96 0.10
N TYR A 101 -11.04 3.56 -0.13
CA TYR A 101 -10.69 2.48 -1.05
C TYR A 101 -9.58 1.62 -0.47
N LEU A 102 -9.65 0.31 -0.75
CA LEU A 102 -8.48 -0.55 -0.71
C LEU A 102 -7.96 -0.77 -2.12
N LEU A 103 -6.66 -0.63 -2.31
CA LEU A 103 -5.95 -1.03 -3.51
C LEU A 103 -5.09 -2.25 -3.17
N LEU A 104 -5.46 -3.40 -3.73
CA LEU A 104 -4.79 -4.67 -3.48
C LEU A 104 -4.05 -5.10 -4.74
N LYS A 105 -2.84 -5.63 -4.59
CA LYS A 105 -2.05 -6.19 -5.68
C LYS A 105 -1.85 -7.68 -5.46
N PHE A 106 -2.05 -8.45 -6.52
CA PHE A 106 -1.72 -9.87 -6.59
C PHE A 106 -0.73 -10.09 -7.72
N ASP A 107 0.30 -10.88 -7.49
CA ASP A 107 1.28 -11.23 -8.50
C ASP A 107 1.67 -12.71 -8.41
N GLY A 108 2.13 -13.27 -9.51
CA GLY A 108 2.52 -14.68 -9.56
C GLY A 108 2.89 -15.15 -10.95
N ASN A 109 3.08 -16.45 -11.08
CA ASN A 109 3.50 -17.10 -12.33
C ASN A 109 2.39 -17.93 -12.99
N SER A 110 1.29 -18.19 -12.29
CA SER A 110 0.07 -18.84 -12.80
C SER A 110 -1.09 -17.87 -12.76
N VAL A 111 -1.81 -17.77 -13.87
CA VAL A 111 -3.01 -16.90 -13.97
C VAL A 111 -4.12 -17.49 -13.10
N GLU A 112 -4.27 -18.80 -13.11
CA GLU A 112 -5.31 -19.54 -12.37
C GLU A 112 -5.15 -19.36 -10.86
N GLU A 113 -3.91 -19.44 -10.33
CA GLU A 113 -3.63 -19.21 -8.91
C GLU A 113 -3.94 -17.78 -8.48
N ILE A 114 -3.61 -16.80 -9.32
CA ILE A 114 -3.90 -15.38 -9.04
C ILE A 114 -5.40 -15.15 -9.07
N GLU A 115 -6.11 -15.71 -10.05
CA GLU A 115 -7.57 -15.59 -10.18
C GLU A 115 -8.31 -16.19 -8.99
N GLU A 116 -7.90 -17.37 -8.54
CA GLU A 116 -8.44 -17.98 -7.32
C GLU A 116 -8.18 -17.11 -6.09
N ALA A 117 -6.95 -16.58 -5.97
CA ALA A 117 -6.55 -15.75 -4.85
C ALA A 117 -7.35 -14.44 -4.79
N TYR A 118 -7.42 -13.69 -5.88
CA TYR A 118 -8.15 -12.42 -5.86
C TYR A 118 -9.66 -12.62 -5.77
N ALA A 119 -10.23 -13.65 -6.39
CA ALA A 119 -11.66 -13.93 -6.30
C ALA A 119 -12.08 -14.23 -4.84
N LYS A 120 -11.27 -14.98 -4.12
CA LYS A 120 -11.49 -15.24 -2.70
C LYS A 120 -11.44 -13.96 -1.86
N VAL A 121 -10.44 -13.10 -2.09
CA VAL A 121 -10.31 -11.84 -1.35
C VAL A 121 -11.41 -10.84 -1.76
N ALA A 122 -11.76 -10.76 -3.04
CA ALA A 122 -12.87 -9.94 -3.51
C ALA A 122 -14.20 -10.29 -2.81
N LYS A 123 -14.53 -11.59 -2.76
CA LYS A 123 -15.71 -12.07 -2.03
C LYS A 123 -15.67 -11.68 -0.56
N LEU A 124 -14.52 -11.86 0.09
CA LEU A 124 -14.34 -11.50 1.48
C LEU A 124 -14.53 -9.99 1.72
N CYS A 125 -14.01 -9.14 0.85
CA CYS A 125 -14.21 -7.69 0.95
C CYS A 125 -15.70 -7.30 0.82
N LEU A 126 -16.43 -7.91 -0.12
CA LEU A 126 -17.88 -7.71 -0.25
C LEU A 126 -18.63 -8.15 1.04
N GLU A 127 -18.24 -9.26 1.65
CA GLU A 127 -18.81 -9.73 2.93
C GLU A 127 -18.48 -8.76 4.10
N GLN A 128 -17.41 -7.97 3.99
CA GLN A 128 -17.03 -6.94 4.96
C GLN A 128 -17.64 -5.56 4.65
N GLY A 129 -18.50 -5.45 3.64
CA GLY A 129 -19.23 -4.22 3.32
C GLY A 129 -18.62 -3.38 2.20
N ALA A 130 -17.68 -3.91 1.42
CA ALA A 130 -17.24 -3.26 0.19
C ALA A 130 -18.43 -3.07 -0.77
N LEU A 131 -18.45 -1.94 -1.47
CA LEU A 131 -19.53 -1.57 -2.39
C LEU A 131 -19.39 -2.25 -3.75
N ASP A 132 -18.15 -2.46 -4.19
CA ASP A 132 -17.81 -3.09 -5.47
C ASP A 132 -16.37 -3.62 -5.43
N VAL A 133 -15.97 -4.34 -6.48
CA VAL A 133 -14.59 -4.79 -6.72
C VAL A 133 -14.23 -4.54 -8.17
N LEU A 134 -13.40 -3.54 -8.40
CA LEU A 134 -12.95 -3.14 -9.73
C LEU A 134 -11.61 -3.80 -10.04
N ILE A 135 -11.55 -4.60 -11.09
CA ILE A 135 -10.38 -5.40 -11.44
C ILE A 135 -9.56 -4.68 -12.52
N SER A 136 -8.27 -4.47 -12.25
CA SER A 136 -7.28 -3.99 -13.22
C SER A 136 -6.49 -5.18 -13.77
N ASP A 137 -7.01 -5.77 -14.85
CA ASP A 137 -6.49 -7.00 -15.46
C ASP A 137 -5.66 -6.74 -16.72
N THR A 138 -5.61 -5.49 -17.19
CA THR A 138 -4.77 -5.05 -18.32
C THR A 138 -3.60 -4.21 -17.82
N GLU A 139 -2.46 -4.29 -18.53
CA GLU A 139 -1.25 -3.54 -18.21
C GLU A 139 -1.52 -2.02 -18.13
N GLU A 140 -2.32 -1.49 -19.05
CA GLU A 140 -2.68 -0.07 -19.08
C GLU A 140 -3.47 0.37 -17.82
N ARG A 141 -4.45 -0.43 -17.39
CA ARG A 141 -5.23 -0.16 -16.17
C ARG A 141 -4.36 -0.28 -14.92
N GLU A 142 -3.52 -1.31 -14.88
CA GLU A 142 -2.58 -1.54 -13.80
C GLU A 142 -1.60 -0.35 -13.64
N GLU A 143 -0.95 0.07 -14.74
CA GLU A 143 -0.07 1.24 -14.73
C GLU A 143 -0.81 2.51 -14.32
N SER A 144 -2.03 2.72 -14.85
CA SER A 144 -2.81 3.92 -14.56
C SER A 144 -3.15 4.06 -13.08
N ILE A 145 -3.58 2.98 -12.41
CA ILE A 145 -4.00 3.02 -11.02
C ILE A 145 -2.80 3.21 -10.08
N TRP A 146 -1.67 2.54 -10.35
CA TRP A 146 -0.46 2.69 -9.55
C TRP A 146 0.24 4.02 -9.81
N LYS A 147 0.14 4.57 -11.01
CA LYS A 147 0.60 5.93 -11.32
C LYS A 147 -0.20 6.96 -10.54
N ALA A 148 -1.51 6.81 -10.45
CA ALA A 148 -2.35 7.68 -9.65
C ALA A 148 -1.98 7.61 -8.17
N ARG A 149 -1.81 6.40 -7.59
CA ARG A 149 -1.35 6.22 -6.21
C ARG A 149 0.03 6.85 -5.98
N GLY A 150 0.95 6.70 -6.93
CA GLY A 150 2.30 7.29 -6.84
C GLY A 150 2.32 8.81 -6.94
N ALA A 151 1.27 9.43 -7.47
CA ALA A 151 1.15 10.88 -7.62
C ALA A 151 0.57 11.59 -6.39
N PHE A 152 0.05 10.87 -5.38
CA PHE A 152 -0.65 11.47 -4.23
C PHE A 152 0.16 12.57 -3.53
N LEU A 153 1.43 12.32 -3.24
CA LEU A 153 2.28 13.31 -2.58
C LEU A 153 2.41 14.60 -3.39
N GLU A 154 2.65 14.49 -4.68
CA GLU A 154 2.80 15.65 -5.57
C GLU A 154 1.45 16.35 -5.83
N ALA A 155 0.36 15.60 -5.87
CA ALA A 155 -0.98 16.15 -5.98
C ALA A 155 -1.33 17.00 -4.74
N ILE A 156 -1.12 16.47 -3.53
CA ILE A 156 -1.34 17.20 -2.28
C ILE A 156 -0.44 18.44 -2.19
N LYS A 157 0.84 18.35 -2.59
CA LYS A 157 1.73 19.54 -2.67
C LYS A 157 1.20 20.61 -3.62
N GLY A 158 0.53 20.20 -4.70
CA GLY A 158 -0.07 21.12 -5.66
C GLY A 158 -1.35 21.80 -5.15
N SER A 159 -2.11 21.13 -4.29
CA SER A 159 -3.39 21.62 -3.75
C SER A 159 -3.25 22.44 -2.46
N THR A 160 -2.08 22.39 -1.79
CA THR A 160 -1.84 23.08 -0.52
C THR A 160 -0.70 24.08 -0.58
N THR A 161 -0.77 25.13 0.24
CA THR A 161 0.31 26.13 0.35
C THR A 161 1.44 25.69 1.28
N TYR A 162 1.17 24.77 2.18
CA TYR A 162 2.13 24.19 3.13
C TYR A 162 1.75 22.75 3.42
N MET A 163 2.74 21.86 3.43
CA MET A 163 2.57 20.46 3.76
C MET A 163 3.72 19.98 4.63
N ASP A 164 3.39 19.19 5.62
CA ASP A 164 4.35 18.38 6.38
C ASP A 164 3.98 16.91 6.24
N GLU A 165 4.98 16.05 6.02
CA GLU A 165 4.78 14.62 5.80
C GLU A 165 5.23 13.86 7.05
N VAL A 166 4.38 13.00 7.55
CA VAL A 166 4.68 12.14 8.70
C VAL A 166 4.48 10.68 8.31
N ASP A 167 5.54 9.90 8.43
CA ASP A 167 5.50 8.45 8.27
C ASP A 167 5.47 7.78 9.64
N MET A 168 4.37 7.10 9.94
CA MET A 168 4.14 6.47 11.25
C MET A 168 3.86 4.99 11.10
N VAL A 169 4.45 4.20 11.98
CA VAL A 169 4.24 2.75 12.06
C VAL A 169 3.55 2.41 13.37
N VAL A 170 2.44 1.67 13.26
CA VAL A 170 1.69 1.14 14.40
C VAL A 170 1.42 -0.35 14.21
N PRO A 171 1.14 -1.11 15.29
CA PRO A 171 0.64 -2.47 15.15
C PRO A 171 -0.62 -2.49 14.27
N ARG A 172 -0.75 -3.52 13.40
CA ARG A 172 -1.84 -3.58 12.40
C ARG A 172 -3.24 -3.45 12.99
N ASN A 173 -3.46 -3.97 14.19
CA ASN A 173 -4.72 -3.86 14.91
C ASN A 173 -4.97 -2.48 15.55
N CYS A 174 -4.00 -1.57 15.50
CA CYS A 174 -4.09 -0.21 16.01
C CYS A 174 -4.16 0.85 14.90
N VAL A 175 -4.19 0.44 13.63
CA VAL A 175 -4.21 1.38 12.50
C VAL A 175 -5.48 2.24 12.54
N ASN A 176 -6.63 1.63 12.78
CA ASN A 176 -7.91 2.35 12.87
C ASN A 176 -7.92 3.35 14.04
N ASP A 177 -7.47 2.93 15.22
CA ASP A 177 -7.35 3.82 16.38
C ASP A 177 -6.44 5.02 16.11
N MET A 178 -5.32 4.79 15.40
CA MET A 178 -4.40 5.86 14.99
C MET A 178 -5.07 6.85 14.03
N VAL A 179 -5.78 6.36 13.02
CA VAL A 179 -6.49 7.21 12.05
C VAL A 179 -7.56 8.06 12.75
N VAL A 180 -8.35 7.45 13.63
CA VAL A 180 -9.35 8.18 14.45
C VAL A 180 -8.68 9.24 15.32
N TYR A 181 -7.55 8.92 15.96
CA TYR A 181 -6.78 9.88 16.75
C TYR A 181 -6.31 11.07 15.89
N LEU A 182 -5.77 10.82 14.69
CA LEU A 182 -5.31 11.88 13.79
C LEU A 182 -6.46 12.79 13.33
N HIS A 183 -7.61 12.21 12.97
CA HIS A 183 -8.81 12.98 12.59
C HIS A 183 -9.32 13.84 13.75
N ASN A 184 -9.25 13.36 14.98
CA ASN A 184 -9.64 14.15 16.14
C ASN A 184 -8.66 15.30 16.40
N LEU A 185 -7.35 15.02 16.28
CA LEU A 185 -6.31 16.06 16.44
C LEU A 185 -6.43 17.16 15.38
N GLN A 186 -6.83 16.82 14.14
CA GLN A 186 -7.08 17.77 13.07
C GLN A 186 -8.28 18.71 13.39
N LYS A 187 -9.31 18.21 14.08
CA LYS A 187 -10.49 19.00 14.47
C LYS A 187 -10.24 19.95 15.62
N GLU A 188 -9.22 19.70 16.44
CA GLU A 188 -8.87 20.53 17.59
C GLU A 188 -8.03 21.77 17.23
N LYS A 189 -7.54 21.85 16.00
CA LYS A 189 -6.75 22.98 15.46
C LYS A 189 -7.55 23.84 14.50
#